data_873edc4a023e5a32ac7942d168aaa3b7
#
_entry.id   873edc4a023e5a32ac7942d168aaa3b7
#
_cell.length_a   1.000
_cell.length_b   1.000
_cell.length_c   1.000
_cell.angle_alpha   90.00
_cell.angle_beta   90.00
_cell.angle_gamma   90.00
#
_symmetry.space_group_name_H-M   'P 1'
#
loop_
_entity.id
_entity.type
_entity.pdbx_description
1 polymer ?
#
loop_
_entity_poly.entity_id
_entity_poly.type
_entity_poly.pdbx_seq_one_letter_code
_entity_poly.pdbx_strand_id
1 'polypeptide(L)'
;MKKNKTVEYGKYGLMFLIPFFLVFLIFQLYPLIYTFYNSFIYSAKNGRYVTTSVGLGNFTNYVFAKTGSEFWQALAITVVLWLVNFVPQILLALVLAAWFTDIKVKIKGQGVFKVIMYMPNIITAATIAVLFYGMFEVQGPITSLFRSWGWCDEGGILNHGWASLIIIAFIQFWMWYGNTMIVLCAGILGINPSLYEAASVDGATSKQQFFKITLPLLKPILQYTLVTSAIGGLQMYDIPQLFNEGNPVVRVGGSDVNSTTTVVMLIKKYVSAGPTQDYGKATAYSVMLFAFTLIISLLFYKLTSEKTEKQGK
;
A
#
# COMPACT_ATOMS: atom_id res chain seq x y z
N MET A 1 -0.65 -13.68 60.21
CA MET A 1 -1.02 -13.29 58.82
C MET A 1 0.24 -13.37 57.95
N LYS A 2 0.39 -14.37 57.04
CA LYS A 2 1.47 -14.42 56.07
C LYS A 2 1.21 -13.37 55.03
N LYS A 3 2.10 -12.37 54.87
CA LYS A 3 2.12 -11.42 53.74
C LYS A 3 2.27 -12.21 52.47
N ASN A 4 1.25 -12.29 51.65
CA ASN A 4 1.39 -12.74 50.27
C ASN A 4 2.39 -11.85 49.59
N LYS A 5 3.59 -12.37 49.28
CA LYS A 5 4.57 -11.73 48.40
C LYS A 5 3.95 -11.71 47.00
N THR A 6 3.38 -10.58 46.62
CA THR A 6 3.05 -10.32 45.21
C THR A 6 4.35 -10.39 44.41
N VAL A 7 4.46 -11.40 43.55
CA VAL A 7 5.61 -11.55 42.65
C VAL A 7 5.59 -10.36 41.68
N GLU A 8 6.59 -9.50 41.76
CA GLU A 8 6.75 -8.42 40.77
C GLU A 8 7.17 -9.01 39.42
N TYR A 9 6.18 -9.29 38.57
CA TYR A 9 6.41 -9.83 37.22
C TYR A 9 7.08 -8.84 36.28
N GLY A 10 7.20 -7.56 36.62
CA GLY A 10 7.76 -6.51 35.77
C GLY A 10 9.18 -6.80 35.26
N LYS A 11 10.04 -7.34 36.13
CA LYS A 11 11.44 -7.67 35.76
C LYS A 11 11.50 -8.82 34.74
N TYR A 12 10.66 -9.84 34.91
CA TYR A 12 10.58 -10.97 33.96
C TYR A 12 9.98 -10.52 32.61
N GLY A 13 8.98 -9.63 32.63
CA GLY A 13 8.44 -9.05 31.41
C GLY A 13 9.49 -8.30 30.59
N LEU A 14 10.31 -7.47 31.25
CA LEU A 14 11.43 -6.79 30.57
C LEU A 14 12.46 -7.78 30.01
N MET A 15 12.80 -8.84 30.74
CA MET A 15 13.75 -9.85 30.29
C MET A 15 13.25 -10.59 29.04
N PHE A 16 11.97 -10.88 28.94
CA PHE A 16 11.38 -11.48 27.73
C PHE A 16 11.32 -10.52 26.52
N LEU A 17 11.34 -9.22 26.74
CA LEU A 17 11.40 -8.23 25.66
C LEU A 17 12.82 -7.98 25.12
N ILE A 18 13.87 -8.37 25.83
CA ILE A 18 15.28 -8.14 25.41
C ILE A 18 15.55 -8.71 24.01
N PRO A 19 15.22 -9.97 23.66
CA PRO A 19 15.48 -10.49 22.33
C PRO A 19 14.80 -9.68 21.22
N PHE A 20 13.56 -9.26 21.45
CA PHE A 20 12.84 -8.40 20.51
C PHE A 20 13.54 -7.06 20.31
N PHE A 21 13.92 -6.37 21.41
CA PHE A 21 14.58 -5.07 21.30
C PHE A 21 15.98 -5.18 20.65
N LEU A 22 16.74 -6.23 20.90
CA LEU A 22 18.02 -6.45 20.24
C LEU A 22 17.86 -6.58 18.73
N VAL A 23 16.92 -7.41 18.27
CA VAL A 23 16.63 -7.58 16.84
C VAL A 23 16.13 -6.28 16.23
N PHE A 24 15.22 -5.58 16.92
CA PHE A 24 14.70 -4.28 16.48
C PHE A 24 15.81 -3.22 16.33
N LEU A 25 16.70 -3.10 17.33
CA LEU A 25 17.79 -2.12 17.30
C LEU A 25 18.78 -2.39 16.17
N ILE A 26 19.13 -3.65 15.95
CA ILE A 26 20.13 -4.03 14.94
C ILE A 26 19.55 -3.97 13.53
N PHE A 27 18.34 -4.51 13.31
CA PHE A 27 17.83 -4.72 11.96
C PHE A 27 16.80 -3.67 11.51
N GLN A 28 16.27 -2.86 12.42
CA GLN A 28 15.32 -1.80 12.06
C GLN A 28 15.85 -0.41 12.42
N LEU A 29 16.23 -0.16 13.66
CA LEU A 29 16.60 1.18 14.09
C LEU A 29 17.95 1.61 13.51
N TYR A 30 18.97 0.73 13.51
CA TYR A 30 20.27 1.06 12.93
C TYR A 30 20.19 1.38 11.42
N PRO A 31 19.58 0.55 10.54
CA PRO A 31 19.43 0.90 9.13
C PRO A 31 18.59 2.16 8.88
N LEU A 32 17.59 2.42 9.73
CA LEU A 32 16.81 3.65 9.64
C LEU A 32 17.68 4.88 9.91
N ILE A 33 18.40 4.90 11.03
CA ILE A 33 19.34 6.00 11.37
C ILE A 33 20.40 6.16 10.27
N TYR A 34 20.96 5.05 9.80
CA TYR A 34 21.96 5.04 8.74
C TYR A 34 21.41 5.64 7.42
N THR A 35 20.16 5.34 7.07
CA THR A 35 19.48 5.91 5.89
C THR A 35 19.29 7.42 6.05
N PHE A 36 18.84 7.87 7.22
CA PHE A 36 18.75 9.30 7.51
C PHE A 36 20.10 9.99 7.44
N TYR A 37 21.13 9.42 8.05
CA TYR A 37 22.49 9.98 8.00
C TYR A 37 23.02 10.09 6.56
N ASN A 38 22.91 9.03 5.76
CA ASN A 38 23.39 9.04 4.37
C ASN A 38 22.60 9.98 3.46
N SER A 39 21.34 10.30 3.78
CA SER A 39 20.56 11.24 2.99
C SER A 39 21.14 12.66 2.99
N PHE A 40 21.94 12.99 4.01
CA PHE A 40 22.65 14.28 4.12
C PHE A 40 24.09 14.22 3.59
N ILE A 41 24.58 13.05 3.15
CA ILE A 41 25.91 12.92 2.55
C ILE A 41 25.77 13.02 1.04
N TYR A 42 26.11 14.19 0.51
CA TYR A 42 26.09 14.44 -0.93
C TYR A 42 27.46 14.14 -1.54
N SER A 43 27.48 13.35 -2.62
CA SER A 43 28.70 12.99 -3.36
C SER A 43 28.59 13.47 -4.80
N ALA A 44 29.33 14.52 -5.15
CA ALA A 44 29.41 15.00 -6.53
C ALA A 44 30.58 14.31 -7.24
N LYS A 45 30.31 13.67 -8.39
CA LYS A 45 31.36 13.12 -9.27
C LYS A 45 31.76 14.15 -10.30
N ASN A 46 32.99 14.70 -10.17
CA ASN A 46 33.62 15.56 -11.16
C ASN A 46 34.73 14.77 -11.88
N GLY A 47 34.35 14.05 -12.93
CA GLY A 47 35.30 13.18 -13.66
C GLY A 47 35.81 12.03 -12.76
N ARG A 48 37.13 12.03 -12.48
CA ARG A 48 37.78 11.02 -11.59
C ARG A 48 37.69 11.34 -10.09
N TYR A 49 37.27 12.54 -9.72
CA TYR A 49 37.23 12.98 -8.33
C TYR A 49 35.79 12.89 -7.78
N VAL A 50 35.69 12.41 -6.55
CA VAL A 50 34.44 12.37 -5.77
C VAL A 50 34.63 13.36 -4.62
N THR A 51 33.85 14.44 -4.64
CA THR A 51 33.76 15.38 -3.51
C THR A 51 32.55 15.03 -2.66
N THR A 52 32.78 14.75 -1.40
CA THR A 52 31.70 14.50 -0.42
C THR A 52 31.50 15.73 0.43
N SER A 53 30.25 16.15 0.56
CA SER A 53 29.85 17.23 1.46
C SER A 53 28.64 16.81 2.30
N VAL A 54 28.60 17.29 3.55
CA VAL A 54 27.43 17.07 4.44
C VAL A 54 26.49 18.26 4.30
N GLY A 55 25.21 17.99 4.00
CA GLY A 55 24.20 19.03 3.85
C GLY A 55 22.98 18.56 3.07
N LEU A 56 22.17 19.50 2.61
CA LEU A 56 20.94 19.24 1.88
C LEU A 56 21.13 18.99 0.38
N GLY A 57 22.37 18.78 -0.09
CA GLY A 57 22.71 18.64 -1.51
C GLY A 57 21.89 17.55 -2.24
N ASN A 58 21.65 16.41 -1.61
CA ASN A 58 20.84 15.34 -2.20
C ASN A 58 19.37 15.78 -2.38
N PHE A 59 18.82 16.53 -1.44
CA PHE A 59 17.45 17.03 -1.53
C PHE A 59 17.32 18.13 -2.58
N THR A 60 18.22 19.12 -2.59
CA THR A 60 18.17 20.26 -3.51
C THR A 60 18.43 19.85 -4.97
N ASN A 61 19.36 18.92 -5.20
CA ASN A 61 19.76 18.53 -6.55
C ASN A 61 18.91 17.40 -7.14
N TYR A 62 18.33 16.52 -6.31
CA TYR A 62 17.61 15.36 -6.81
C TYR A 62 16.11 15.41 -6.53
N VAL A 63 15.68 15.89 -5.36
CA VAL A 63 14.26 15.94 -4.99
C VAL A 63 13.62 17.26 -5.48
N PHE A 64 14.25 18.39 -5.18
CA PHE A 64 13.74 19.73 -5.51
C PHE A 64 14.41 20.35 -6.73
N ALA A 65 14.99 19.52 -7.61
CA ALA A 65 15.60 20.00 -8.84
C ALA A 65 14.59 20.80 -9.69
N LYS A 66 15.03 21.93 -10.27
CA LYS A 66 14.18 22.85 -11.05
C LYS A 66 13.61 22.24 -12.33
N THR A 67 14.27 21.24 -12.90
CA THR A 67 13.88 20.54 -14.13
C THR A 67 13.47 19.10 -13.77
N GLY A 68 12.15 18.84 -13.75
CA GLY A 68 11.52 17.53 -13.78
C GLY A 68 12.15 16.45 -12.88
N SER A 69 12.04 16.60 -11.55
CA SER A 69 12.56 15.59 -10.64
C SER A 69 11.89 14.25 -10.88
N GLU A 70 12.66 13.19 -11.17
CA GLU A 70 12.20 11.81 -11.27
C GLU A 70 11.39 11.38 -10.04
N PHE A 71 11.74 11.92 -8.86
CA PHE A 71 11.04 11.61 -7.60
C PHE A 71 9.57 12.00 -7.65
N TRP A 72 9.25 13.24 -8.05
CA TRP A 72 7.86 13.72 -8.07
C TRP A 72 7.02 13.01 -9.13
N GLN A 73 7.62 12.67 -10.27
CA GLN A 73 6.98 11.88 -11.31
C GLN A 73 6.63 10.48 -10.79
N ALA A 74 7.61 9.79 -10.19
CA ALA A 74 7.38 8.47 -9.60
C ALA A 74 6.41 8.52 -8.41
N LEU A 75 6.44 9.59 -7.61
CA LEU A 75 5.48 9.78 -6.52
C LEU A 75 4.05 9.95 -7.05
N ALA A 76 3.87 10.75 -8.10
CA ALA A 76 2.56 10.91 -8.74
C ALA A 76 2.03 9.57 -9.28
N ILE A 77 2.87 8.80 -9.97
CA ILE A 77 2.52 7.45 -10.47
C ILE A 77 2.17 6.53 -9.30
N THR A 78 2.97 6.52 -8.23
CA THR A 78 2.71 5.69 -7.05
C THR A 78 1.37 6.02 -6.40
N VAL A 79 1.06 7.31 -6.23
CA VAL A 79 -0.21 7.77 -5.66
C VAL A 79 -1.39 7.40 -6.57
N VAL A 80 -1.26 7.60 -7.89
CA VAL A 80 -2.31 7.24 -8.85
C VAL A 80 -2.54 5.72 -8.84
N LEU A 81 -1.48 4.91 -8.92
CA LEU A 81 -1.59 3.45 -8.83
C LEU A 81 -2.29 3.02 -7.54
N TRP A 82 -1.89 3.60 -6.41
CA TRP A 82 -2.53 3.29 -5.13
C TRP A 82 -4.00 3.68 -5.12
N LEU A 83 -4.37 4.87 -5.54
CA LEU A 83 -5.78 5.31 -5.55
C LEU A 83 -6.64 4.47 -6.50
N VAL A 84 -6.15 4.20 -7.72
CA VAL A 84 -6.89 3.43 -8.74
C VAL A 84 -7.12 1.98 -8.29
N ASN A 85 -6.19 1.37 -7.53
CA ASN A 85 -6.42 0.03 -6.98
C ASN A 85 -7.22 0.06 -5.68
N PHE A 86 -6.94 0.98 -4.75
CA PHE A 86 -7.51 0.95 -3.40
C PHE A 86 -8.99 1.35 -3.36
N VAL A 87 -9.41 2.34 -4.16
CA VAL A 87 -10.82 2.77 -4.15
C VAL A 87 -11.77 1.63 -4.53
N PRO A 88 -11.59 0.91 -5.66
CA PRO A 88 -12.44 -0.25 -5.95
C PRO A 88 -12.25 -1.39 -4.94
N GLN A 89 -11.05 -1.59 -4.41
CA GLN A 89 -10.75 -2.60 -3.40
C GLN A 89 -11.60 -2.43 -2.14
N ILE A 90 -11.60 -1.23 -1.55
CA ILE A 90 -12.35 -0.98 -0.32
C ILE A 90 -13.85 -1.01 -0.54
N LEU A 91 -14.32 -0.51 -1.68
CA LEU A 91 -15.74 -0.54 -2.03
C LEU A 91 -16.26 -1.97 -2.21
N LEU A 92 -15.55 -2.80 -3.00
CA LEU A 92 -15.92 -4.20 -3.17
C LEU A 92 -15.83 -4.97 -1.85
N ALA A 93 -14.77 -4.77 -1.09
CA ALA A 93 -14.59 -5.43 0.21
C ALA A 93 -15.70 -5.08 1.20
N LEU A 94 -16.14 -3.81 1.26
CA LEU A 94 -17.26 -3.39 2.09
C LEU A 94 -18.58 -4.04 1.68
N VAL A 95 -18.87 -4.09 0.38
CA VAL A 95 -20.10 -4.73 -0.14
C VAL A 95 -20.12 -6.22 0.20
N LEU A 96 -19.01 -6.92 -0.05
CA LEU A 96 -18.87 -8.33 0.25
C LEU A 96 -18.91 -8.61 1.76
N ALA A 97 -18.24 -7.79 2.57
CA ALA A 97 -18.30 -7.92 4.02
C ALA A 97 -19.73 -7.73 4.54
N ALA A 98 -20.45 -6.73 4.05
CA ALA A 98 -21.86 -6.51 4.40
C ALA A 98 -22.73 -7.73 4.04
N TRP A 99 -22.57 -8.29 2.84
CA TRP A 99 -23.34 -9.47 2.41
C TRP A 99 -23.04 -10.72 3.25
N PHE A 100 -21.74 -10.97 3.51
CA PHE A 100 -21.31 -12.13 4.28
C PHE A 100 -21.59 -12.03 5.79
N THR A 101 -22.00 -10.90 6.28
CA THR A 101 -22.30 -10.70 7.71
C THR A 101 -23.75 -10.31 7.97
N ASP A 102 -24.55 -10.17 6.92
CA ASP A 102 -25.99 -9.86 7.05
C ASP A 102 -26.73 -11.05 7.71
N ILE A 103 -27.37 -10.79 8.84
CA ILE A 103 -28.12 -11.78 9.62
C ILE A 103 -29.36 -12.29 8.84
N LYS A 104 -29.92 -11.45 7.95
CA LYS A 104 -31.11 -11.78 7.15
C LYS A 104 -30.79 -12.65 5.93
N VAL A 105 -29.55 -12.58 5.44
CA VAL A 105 -29.10 -13.29 4.23
C VAL A 105 -28.23 -14.50 4.62
N LYS A 106 -28.84 -15.70 4.58
CA LYS A 106 -28.09 -16.94 4.80
C LYS A 106 -27.50 -17.46 3.50
N ILE A 107 -26.22 -17.17 3.23
CA ILE A 107 -25.50 -17.69 2.06
C ILE A 107 -25.00 -19.10 2.35
N LYS A 108 -25.56 -20.11 1.65
CA LYS A 108 -25.06 -21.50 1.76
C LYS A 108 -23.62 -21.56 1.23
N GLY A 109 -22.71 -22.20 1.98
CA GLY A 109 -21.30 -22.28 1.57
C GLY A 109 -20.48 -21.01 1.74
N GLN A 110 -20.92 -20.06 2.55
CA GLN A 110 -20.26 -18.77 2.81
C GLN A 110 -18.74 -18.89 3.11
N GLY A 111 -18.35 -19.92 3.87
CA GLY A 111 -16.92 -20.18 4.16
C GLY A 111 -16.11 -20.45 2.89
N VAL A 112 -16.65 -21.25 1.97
CA VAL A 112 -15.98 -21.57 0.69
C VAL A 112 -15.82 -20.32 -0.16
N PHE A 113 -16.86 -19.47 -0.28
CA PHE A 113 -16.77 -18.21 -1.02
C PHE A 113 -15.70 -17.27 -0.43
N LYS A 114 -15.62 -17.14 0.89
CA LYS A 114 -14.58 -16.35 1.56
C LYS A 114 -13.18 -16.87 1.23
N VAL A 115 -12.98 -18.20 1.22
CA VAL A 115 -11.69 -18.80 0.85
C VAL A 115 -11.35 -18.51 -0.61
N ILE A 116 -12.29 -18.72 -1.55
CA ILE A 116 -12.06 -18.44 -2.98
C ILE A 116 -11.70 -16.97 -3.22
N MET A 117 -12.42 -16.05 -2.56
CA MET A 117 -12.16 -14.61 -2.69
C MET A 117 -10.84 -14.17 -2.05
N TYR A 118 -10.36 -14.90 -1.05
CA TYR A 118 -9.05 -14.66 -0.42
C TYR A 118 -7.88 -15.30 -1.18
N MET A 119 -8.15 -16.31 -2.02
CA MET A 119 -7.12 -17.11 -2.70
C MET A 119 -6.10 -16.29 -3.50
N PRO A 120 -6.46 -15.20 -4.22
CA PRO A 120 -5.49 -14.38 -4.91
C PRO A 120 -4.38 -13.82 -4.01
N ASN A 121 -4.69 -13.52 -2.75
CA ASN A 121 -3.73 -12.99 -1.79
C ASN A 121 -2.67 -14.01 -1.32
N ILE A 122 -2.96 -15.31 -1.48
CA ILE A 122 -2.03 -16.39 -1.11
C ILE A 122 -0.98 -16.62 -2.20
N ILE A 123 -1.30 -16.29 -3.45
CA ILE A 123 -0.39 -16.49 -4.60
C ILE A 123 0.71 -15.43 -4.53
N THR A 124 1.96 -15.84 -4.83
CA THR A 124 3.08 -14.89 -4.80
C THR A 124 2.96 -13.82 -5.89
N ALA A 125 3.40 -12.61 -5.59
CA ALA A 125 3.42 -11.49 -6.55
C ALA A 125 4.18 -11.84 -7.84
N ALA A 126 5.28 -12.60 -7.73
CA ALA A 126 6.05 -13.04 -8.88
C ALA A 126 5.25 -13.94 -9.82
N THR A 127 4.55 -14.93 -9.29
CA THR A 127 3.71 -15.84 -10.09
C THR A 127 2.59 -15.09 -10.81
N ILE A 128 1.94 -14.17 -10.09
CA ILE A 128 0.85 -13.36 -10.65
C ILE A 128 1.39 -12.41 -11.74
N ALA A 129 2.50 -11.73 -11.49
CA ALA A 129 3.09 -10.82 -12.46
C ALA A 129 3.44 -11.54 -13.78
N VAL A 130 4.10 -12.71 -13.69
CA VAL A 130 4.45 -13.52 -14.90
C VAL A 130 3.20 -14.01 -15.62
N LEU A 131 2.19 -14.51 -14.88
CA LEU A 131 0.93 -14.97 -15.47
C LEU A 131 0.24 -13.84 -16.24
N PHE A 132 0.05 -12.69 -15.61
CA PHE A 132 -0.62 -11.56 -16.23
C PHE A 132 0.22 -10.96 -17.36
N TYR A 133 1.54 -10.90 -17.22
CA TYR A 133 2.41 -10.48 -18.33
C TYR A 133 2.21 -11.36 -19.56
N GLY A 134 2.26 -12.69 -19.42
CA GLY A 134 2.01 -13.62 -20.52
C GLY A 134 0.61 -13.52 -21.15
N MET A 135 -0.40 -13.07 -20.36
CA MET A 135 -1.75 -12.83 -20.90
C MET A 135 -1.84 -11.54 -21.73
N PHE A 136 -1.10 -10.49 -21.34
CA PHE A 136 -1.18 -9.16 -21.94
C PHE A 136 0.01 -8.79 -22.85
N GLU A 137 1.05 -9.64 -22.97
CA GLU A 137 2.15 -9.41 -23.90
C GLU A 137 1.65 -9.33 -25.36
N VAL A 138 2.51 -8.91 -26.29
CA VAL A 138 2.11 -8.62 -27.69
C VAL A 138 1.41 -9.80 -28.36
N GLN A 139 1.84 -11.03 -28.08
CA GLN A 139 1.24 -12.26 -28.61
C GLN A 139 0.32 -12.96 -27.62
N GLY A 140 0.08 -12.35 -26.46
CA GLY A 140 -0.75 -12.90 -25.41
C GLY A 140 -2.23 -13.02 -25.80
N PRO A 141 -2.96 -13.95 -25.17
CA PRO A 141 -4.36 -14.26 -25.57
C PRO A 141 -5.27 -13.05 -25.40
N ILE A 142 -5.10 -12.24 -24.35
CA ILE A 142 -5.95 -11.04 -24.13
C ILE A 142 -5.61 -9.96 -25.15
N THR A 143 -4.35 -9.69 -25.42
CA THR A 143 -3.92 -8.73 -26.44
C THR A 143 -4.42 -9.14 -27.83
N SER A 144 -4.34 -10.43 -28.16
CA SER A 144 -4.86 -10.96 -29.42
C SER A 144 -6.37 -10.78 -29.55
N LEU A 145 -7.12 -10.99 -28.47
CA LEU A 145 -8.57 -10.74 -28.41
C LEU A 145 -8.89 -9.25 -28.60
N PHE A 146 -8.20 -8.34 -27.91
CA PHE A 146 -8.42 -6.90 -28.06
C PHE A 146 -8.03 -6.39 -29.46
N ARG A 147 -7.00 -6.99 -30.05
CA ARG A 147 -6.61 -6.71 -31.44
C ARG A 147 -7.71 -7.14 -32.42
N SER A 148 -8.32 -8.31 -32.22
CA SER A 148 -9.43 -8.78 -33.07
C SER A 148 -10.66 -7.87 -32.98
N TRP A 149 -10.84 -7.15 -31.88
CA TRP A 149 -11.90 -6.14 -31.68
C TRP A 149 -11.52 -4.74 -32.19
N GLY A 150 -10.27 -4.56 -32.65
CA GLY A 150 -9.77 -3.25 -33.09
C GLY A 150 -9.44 -2.28 -31.95
N TRP A 151 -9.27 -2.79 -30.72
CA TRP A 151 -9.01 -1.95 -29.53
C TRP A 151 -7.53 -1.73 -29.26
N CYS A 152 -6.63 -2.44 -29.88
CA CYS A 152 -5.20 -2.20 -29.80
C CYS A 152 -4.51 -2.38 -31.14
N ASP A 153 -3.36 -1.70 -31.31
CA ASP A 153 -2.49 -1.79 -32.46
C ASP A 153 -1.61 -3.06 -32.45
N GLU A 154 -0.72 -3.21 -33.46
CA GLU A 154 0.22 -4.33 -33.54
C GLU A 154 1.24 -4.35 -32.41
N GLY A 155 1.55 -3.20 -31.81
CA GLY A 155 2.47 -3.06 -30.69
C GLY A 155 1.93 -3.64 -29.37
N GLY A 156 0.62 -3.87 -29.31
CA GLY A 156 -0.06 -4.47 -28.16
C GLY A 156 -0.39 -3.49 -27.04
N ILE A 157 -1.17 -3.98 -26.08
CA ILE A 157 -1.75 -3.17 -24.99
C ILE A 157 -0.68 -2.59 -24.08
N LEU A 158 0.40 -3.33 -23.82
CA LEU A 158 1.44 -2.92 -22.87
C LEU A 158 2.32 -1.77 -23.36
N ASN A 159 2.24 -1.41 -24.66
CA ASN A 159 2.90 -0.22 -25.18
C ASN A 159 2.19 1.08 -24.82
N HIS A 160 0.97 1.00 -24.28
CA HIS A 160 0.23 2.15 -23.80
C HIS A 160 0.40 2.32 -22.29
N GLY A 161 1.01 3.42 -21.85
CA GLY A 161 1.33 3.66 -20.44
C GLY A 161 0.12 3.63 -19.51
N TRP A 162 -1.02 4.19 -19.95
CA TRP A 162 -2.27 4.16 -19.19
C TRP A 162 -2.83 2.73 -19.06
N ALA A 163 -2.70 1.88 -20.10
CA ALA A 163 -3.17 0.51 -20.07
C ALA A 163 -2.32 -0.33 -19.09
N SER A 164 -1.00 -0.23 -19.17
CA SER A 164 -0.09 -0.87 -18.21
C SER A 164 -0.38 -0.45 -16.76
N LEU A 165 -0.66 0.85 -16.52
CA LEU A 165 -1.02 1.36 -15.20
C LEU A 165 -2.34 0.74 -14.70
N ILE A 166 -3.38 0.69 -15.56
CA ILE A 166 -4.68 0.10 -15.19
C ILE A 166 -4.54 -1.40 -14.91
N ILE A 167 -3.76 -2.12 -15.72
CA ILE A 167 -3.56 -3.56 -15.52
C ILE A 167 -2.84 -3.82 -14.19
N ILE A 168 -1.78 -3.07 -13.87
CA ILE A 168 -1.08 -3.17 -12.59
C ILE A 168 -2.03 -2.84 -11.42
N ALA A 169 -2.80 -1.78 -11.54
CA ALA A 169 -3.78 -1.41 -10.52
C ALA A 169 -4.86 -2.49 -10.34
N PHE A 170 -5.33 -3.10 -11.44
CA PHE A 170 -6.28 -4.22 -11.39
C PHE A 170 -5.67 -5.45 -10.70
N ILE A 171 -4.41 -5.82 -11.01
CA ILE A 171 -3.72 -6.93 -10.35
C ILE A 171 -3.63 -6.69 -8.84
N GLN A 172 -3.24 -5.51 -8.43
CA GLN A 172 -3.15 -5.13 -7.02
C GLN A 172 -4.53 -5.18 -6.34
N PHE A 173 -5.56 -4.60 -6.97
CA PHE A 173 -6.93 -4.68 -6.52
C PHE A 173 -7.37 -6.13 -6.32
N TRP A 174 -7.18 -6.98 -7.35
CA TRP A 174 -7.57 -8.38 -7.34
C TRP A 174 -6.84 -9.21 -6.28
N MET A 175 -5.56 -8.91 -6.02
CA MET A 175 -4.79 -9.58 -4.96
C MET A 175 -5.29 -9.22 -3.56
N TRP A 176 -5.69 -7.98 -3.31
CA TRP A 176 -5.87 -7.47 -1.96
C TRP A 176 -7.32 -7.30 -1.50
N TYR A 177 -8.32 -7.31 -2.40
CA TYR A 177 -9.72 -7.11 -2.00
C TYR A 177 -10.22 -8.17 -1.02
N GLY A 178 -9.81 -9.42 -1.18
CA GLY A 178 -10.23 -10.53 -0.33
C GLY A 178 -9.69 -10.42 1.10
N ASN A 179 -8.42 -10.00 1.25
CA ASN A 179 -7.83 -9.73 2.56
C ASN A 179 -8.59 -8.59 3.28
N THR A 180 -8.83 -7.49 2.58
CA THR A 180 -9.60 -6.36 3.12
C THR A 180 -11.01 -6.78 3.51
N MET A 181 -11.68 -7.58 2.70
CA MET A 181 -13.01 -8.13 3.00
C MET A 181 -13.01 -8.94 4.31
N ILE A 182 -12.02 -9.81 4.53
CA ILE A 182 -11.94 -10.61 5.77
C ILE A 182 -11.75 -9.73 7.00
N VAL A 183 -10.90 -8.71 6.92
CA VAL A 183 -10.68 -7.75 8.02
C VAL A 183 -11.99 -7.01 8.35
N LEU A 184 -12.71 -6.56 7.32
CA LEU A 184 -14.00 -5.88 7.50
C LEU A 184 -15.08 -6.83 8.04
N CYS A 185 -15.14 -8.08 7.57
CA CYS A 185 -16.04 -9.10 8.14
C CYS A 185 -15.79 -9.32 9.64
N ALA A 186 -14.52 -9.43 10.04
CA ALA A 186 -14.15 -9.59 11.45
C ALA A 186 -14.60 -8.37 12.28
N GLY A 187 -14.42 -7.16 11.73
CA GLY A 187 -14.90 -5.94 12.37
C GLY A 187 -16.41 -5.89 12.54
N ILE A 188 -17.19 -6.28 11.53
CA ILE A 188 -18.66 -6.29 11.59
C ILE A 188 -19.15 -7.35 12.58
N LEU A 189 -18.55 -8.54 12.60
CA LEU A 189 -18.90 -9.62 13.53
C LEU A 189 -18.54 -9.26 14.99
N GLY A 190 -17.67 -8.30 15.23
CA GLY A 190 -17.37 -7.76 16.56
C GLY A 190 -18.43 -6.79 17.11
N ILE A 191 -19.37 -6.34 16.27
CA ILE A 191 -20.47 -5.46 16.71
C ILE A 191 -21.51 -6.28 17.46
N ASN A 192 -22.02 -5.75 18.58
CA ASN A 192 -23.02 -6.43 19.39
C ASN A 192 -24.30 -6.72 18.59
N PRO A 193 -24.71 -8.00 18.42
CA PRO A 193 -25.89 -8.38 17.66
C PRO A 193 -27.20 -7.74 18.15
N SER A 194 -27.32 -7.43 19.46
CA SER A 194 -28.49 -6.80 20.04
C SER A 194 -28.85 -5.45 19.37
N LEU A 195 -27.87 -4.73 18.83
CA LEU A 195 -28.11 -3.49 18.10
C LEU A 195 -28.89 -3.73 16.79
N TYR A 196 -28.58 -4.82 16.11
CA TYR A 196 -29.27 -5.20 14.86
C TYR A 196 -30.66 -5.78 15.16
N GLU A 197 -30.82 -6.51 16.25
CA GLU A 197 -32.12 -7.05 16.71
C GLU A 197 -33.07 -5.88 17.07
N ALA A 198 -32.62 -4.94 17.89
CA ALA A 198 -33.40 -3.76 18.25
C ALA A 198 -33.80 -2.96 17.01
N ALA A 199 -32.86 -2.67 16.11
CA ALA A 199 -33.14 -1.96 14.85
C ALA A 199 -34.14 -2.73 13.96
N SER A 200 -34.13 -4.07 13.99
CA SER A 200 -35.07 -4.90 13.25
C SER A 200 -36.48 -4.83 13.83
N VAL A 201 -36.64 -4.75 15.17
CA VAL A 201 -37.91 -4.51 15.86
C VAL A 201 -38.46 -3.13 15.51
N ASP A 202 -37.60 -2.11 15.39
CA ASP A 202 -37.94 -0.76 14.96
C ASP A 202 -38.23 -0.66 13.43
N GLY A 203 -38.20 -1.77 12.70
CA GLY A 203 -38.53 -1.82 11.27
C GLY A 203 -37.41 -1.35 10.34
N ALA A 204 -36.17 -1.23 10.82
CA ALA A 204 -35.04 -0.83 9.99
C ALA A 204 -34.71 -1.85 8.91
N THR A 205 -34.51 -1.38 7.68
CA THR A 205 -34.03 -2.20 6.55
C THR A 205 -32.55 -2.53 6.71
N SER A 206 -32.05 -3.60 6.04
CA SER A 206 -30.62 -3.95 6.03
C SER A 206 -29.75 -2.77 5.57
N LYS A 207 -30.20 -1.98 4.60
CA LYS A 207 -29.49 -0.78 4.13
C LYS A 207 -29.39 0.27 5.25
N GLN A 208 -30.47 0.50 6.00
CA GLN A 208 -30.46 1.44 7.14
C GLN A 208 -29.54 0.94 8.26
N GLN A 209 -29.58 -0.35 8.58
CA GLN A 209 -28.68 -0.97 9.56
C GLN A 209 -27.22 -0.82 9.13
N PHE A 210 -26.89 -1.05 7.85
CA PHE A 210 -25.55 -0.88 7.34
C PHE A 210 -25.02 0.57 7.50
N PHE A 211 -25.79 1.56 7.02
CA PHE A 211 -25.30 2.96 7.02
C PHE A 211 -25.39 3.63 8.39
N LYS A 212 -26.36 3.24 9.25
CA LYS A 212 -26.60 3.92 10.55
C LYS A 212 -25.97 3.17 11.73
N ILE A 213 -25.68 1.87 11.62
CA ILE A 213 -25.11 1.06 12.70
C ILE A 213 -23.74 0.55 12.29
N THR A 214 -23.68 -0.27 11.22
CA THR A 214 -22.44 -0.97 10.83
C THR A 214 -21.34 0.02 10.47
N LEU A 215 -21.56 0.91 9.52
CA LEU A 215 -20.54 1.80 9.00
C LEU A 215 -19.98 2.77 10.05
N PRO A 216 -20.79 3.41 10.92
CA PRO A 216 -20.27 4.22 12.02
C PRO A 216 -19.44 3.43 13.05
N LEU A 217 -19.91 2.23 13.45
CA LEU A 217 -19.21 1.39 14.42
C LEU A 217 -17.96 0.73 13.82
N LEU A 218 -17.89 0.61 12.50
CA LEU A 218 -16.73 0.07 11.76
C LEU A 218 -15.61 1.11 11.58
N LYS A 219 -15.82 2.38 11.92
CA LYS A 219 -14.83 3.46 11.74
C LYS A 219 -13.42 3.10 12.22
N PRO A 220 -13.18 2.50 13.40
CA PRO A 220 -11.82 2.17 13.83
C PRO A 220 -11.12 1.15 12.89
N ILE A 221 -11.88 0.18 12.38
CA ILE A 221 -11.37 -0.81 11.42
C ILE A 221 -11.11 -0.17 10.05
N LEU A 222 -12.00 0.72 9.62
CA LEU A 222 -11.80 1.49 8.38
C LEU A 222 -10.58 2.41 8.50
N GLN A 223 -10.39 3.06 9.63
CA GLN A 223 -9.19 3.86 9.91
C GLN A 223 -7.92 3.03 9.80
N TYR A 224 -7.88 1.88 10.47
CA TYR A 224 -6.77 0.93 10.36
C TYR A 224 -6.52 0.53 8.90
N THR A 225 -7.57 0.17 8.17
CA THR A 225 -7.49 -0.26 6.77
C THR A 225 -6.97 0.86 5.85
N LEU A 226 -7.43 2.10 6.04
CA LEU A 226 -6.97 3.27 5.28
C LEU A 226 -5.50 3.57 5.52
N VAL A 227 -5.08 3.60 6.79
CA VAL A 227 -3.69 3.89 7.16
C VAL A 227 -2.74 2.79 6.66
N THR A 228 -3.07 1.52 6.88
CA THR A 228 -2.24 0.40 6.42
C THR A 228 -2.19 0.30 4.90
N SER A 229 -3.30 0.57 4.21
CA SER A 229 -3.33 0.64 2.74
C SER A 229 -2.47 1.78 2.20
N ALA A 230 -2.50 2.97 2.83
CA ALA A 230 -1.65 4.08 2.41
C ALA A 230 -0.16 3.73 2.57
N ILE A 231 0.22 3.12 3.70
CA ILE A 231 1.60 2.68 3.93
C ILE A 231 2.01 1.65 2.86
N GLY A 232 1.24 0.58 2.66
CA GLY A 232 1.56 -0.46 1.69
C GLY A 232 1.51 0.02 0.24
N GLY A 233 0.51 0.83 -0.10
CA GLY A 233 0.32 1.34 -1.45
C GLY A 233 1.39 2.35 -1.89
N LEU A 234 1.84 3.23 -0.98
CA LEU A 234 2.92 4.17 -1.27
C LEU A 234 4.30 3.50 -1.33
N GLN A 235 4.43 2.30 -0.75
CA GLN A 235 5.64 1.48 -0.80
C GLN A 235 5.56 0.35 -1.85
N MET A 236 4.63 0.45 -2.78
CA MET A 236 4.42 -0.56 -3.84
C MET A 236 5.67 -0.74 -4.70
N TYR A 237 6.11 -2.01 -4.82
CA TYR A 237 7.30 -2.39 -5.57
C TYR A 237 7.09 -3.64 -6.43
N ASP A 238 6.59 -4.74 -5.82
CA ASP A 238 6.66 -6.08 -6.40
C ASP A 238 5.96 -6.18 -7.76
N ILE A 239 4.67 -5.86 -7.84
CA ILE A 239 3.91 -6.02 -9.09
C ILE A 239 4.41 -5.06 -10.18
N PRO A 240 4.59 -3.75 -9.98
CA PRO A 240 5.14 -2.88 -11.02
C PRO A 240 6.52 -3.31 -11.52
N GLN A 241 7.39 -3.79 -10.62
CA GLN A 241 8.73 -4.25 -10.98
C GLN A 241 8.71 -5.56 -11.76
N LEU A 242 7.93 -6.55 -11.30
CA LEU A 242 7.94 -7.90 -11.86
C LEU A 242 7.05 -8.03 -13.11
N PHE A 243 6.07 -7.14 -13.28
CA PHE A 243 5.18 -7.16 -14.44
C PHE A 243 5.82 -6.51 -15.67
N ASN A 244 6.33 -5.29 -15.57
CA ASN A 244 6.84 -4.57 -16.73
C ASN A 244 8.06 -3.67 -16.45
N GLU A 245 8.71 -3.79 -15.30
CA GLU A 245 9.90 -3.03 -14.91
C GLU A 245 9.73 -1.49 -15.01
N GLY A 246 8.52 -1.00 -14.85
CA GLY A 246 8.20 0.43 -14.94
C GLY A 246 7.82 0.93 -16.34
N ASN A 247 7.88 0.08 -17.35
CA ASN A 247 7.57 0.43 -18.74
C ASN A 247 6.03 0.58 -18.98
N PRO A 248 5.60 1.09 -20.14
CA PRO A 248 6.41 1.69 -21.18
C PRO A 248 6.88 3.11 -20.84
N VAL A 249 7.87 3.60 -21.57
CA VAL A 249 8.25 5.03 -21.54
C VAL A 249 7.22 5.81 -22.32
N VAL A 250 6.67 6.86 -21.71
CA VAL A 250 5.70 7.76 -22.32
C VAL A 250 6.22 9.20 -22.27
N ARG A 251 5.88 10.01 -23.25
CA ARG A 251 6.28 11.40 -23.29
C ARG A 251 5.23 12.27 -22.62
N VAL A 252 5.59 12.89 -21.49
CA VAL A 252 4.71 13.77 -20.73
C VAL A 252 5.40 15.15 -20.57
N GLY A 253 4.76 16.21 -21.06
CA GLY A 253 5.32 17.55 -20.94
C GLY A 253 6.70 17.77 -21.58
N GLY A 254 7.04 16.99 -22.62
CA GLY A 254 8.34 17.05 -23.30
C GLY A 254 9.44 16.18 -22.67
N SER A 255 9.18 15.52 -21.56
CA SER A 255 10.11 14.59 -20.89
C SER A 255 9.66 13.15 -21.05
N ASP A 256 10.61 12.24 -21.22
CA ASP A 256 10.36 10.81 -21.26
C ASP A 256 10.20 10.28 -19.82
N VAL A 257 9.05 9.68 -19.52
CA VAL A 257 8.67 9.20 -18.20
C VAL A 257 8.27 7.73 -18.28
N ASN A 258 8.82 6.92 -17.41
CA ASN A 258 8.37 5.53 -17.25
C ASN A 258 6.98 5.52 -16.59
N SER A 259 5.97 5.01 -17.32
CA SER A 259 4.56 5.16 -16.96
C SER A 259 4.12 4.43 -15.69
N THR A 260 4.88 3.44 -15.24
CA THR A 260 4.54 2.61 -14.06
C THR A 260 5.66 2.52 -13.03
N THR A 261 6.69 3.37 -13.14
CA THR A 261 7.80 3.40 -12.18
C THR A 261 7.35 4.04 -10.86
N THR A 262 7.42 3.26 -9.78
CA THR A 262 7.14 3.73 -8.41
C THR A 262 8.40 4.31 -7.75
N VAL A 263 8.20 5.07 -6.65
CA VAL A 263 9.33 5.63 -5.88
C VAL A 263 10.25 4.53 -5.36
N VAL A 264 9.71 3.40 -4.90
CA VAL A 264 10.53 2.28 -4.38
C VAL A 264 11.37 1.64 -5.48
N MET A 265 10.86 1.60 -6.73
CA MET A 265 11.64 1.15 -7.88
C MET A 265 12.83 2.09 -8.17
N LEU A 266 12.63 3.40 -8.05
CA LEU A 266 13.74 4.36 -8.17
C LEU A 266 14.77 4.19 -7.05
N ILE A 267 14.32 4.04 -5.81
CA ILE A 267 15.22 3.78 -4.67
C ILE A 267 16.07 2.53 -4.97
N LYS A 268 15.43 1.43 -5.38
CA LYS A 268 16.12 0.19 -5.73
C LYS A 268 17.13 0.38 -6.87
N LYS A 269 16.75 1.12 -7.92
CA LYS A 269 17.63 1.44 -9.05
C LYS A 269 18.94 2.10 -8.59
N TYR A 270 18.85 3.04 -7.64
CA TYR A 270 20.02 3.78 -7.15
C TYR A 270 20.79 3.09 -6.03
N VAL A 271 20.19 2.13 -5.33
CA VAL A 271 20.88 1.26 -4.35
C VAL A 271 21.63 0.11 -5.04
N SER A 272 21.09 -0.42 -6.14
CA SER A 272 21.67 -1.58 -6.83
C SER A 272 23.04 -1.24 -7.42
N ALA A 273 23.96 -2.21 -7.35
CA ALA A 273 25.30 -2.07 -7.94
C ALA A 273 25.19 -1.83 -9.45
N GLY A 274 25.99 -0.89 -9.97
CA GLY A 274 26.02 -0.57 -11.38
C GLY A 274 26.36 0.90 -11.68
N PRO A 275 26.29 1.31 -12.95
CA PRO A 275 26.63 2.68 -13.37
C PRO A 275 25.74 3.76 -12.75
N THR A 276 24.52 3.40 -12.36
CA THR A 276 23.52 4.32 -11.78
C THR A 276 23.55 4.37 -10.26
N GLN A 277 24.44 3.61 -9.59
CA GLN A 277 24.50 3.56 -8.13
C GLN A 277 24.79 4.93 -7.52
N ASP A 278 23.89 5.40 -6.67
CA ASP A 278 23.99 6.64 -5.92
C ASP A 278 23.22 6.50 -4.59
N TYR A 279 23.96 6.11 -3.55
CA TYR A 279 23.35 5.92 -2.22
C TYR A 279 22.78 7.20 -1.62
N GLY A 280 23.40 8.36 -1.87
CA GLY A 280 22.91 9.64 -1.38
C GLY A 280 21.54 9.97 -1.98
N LYS A 281 21.39 9.78 -3.29
CA LYS A 281 20.12 9.95 -4.01
C LYS A 281 19.06 8.97 -3.53
N ALA A 282 19.40 7.69 -3.40
CA ALA A 282 18.49 6.64 -2.95
C ALA A 282 17.97 6.91 -1.53
N THR A 283 18.86 7.30 -0.60
CA THR A 283 18.48 7.56 0.79
C THR A 283 17.68 8.85 0.93
N ALA A 284 17.96 9.89 0.14
CA ALA A 284 17.13 11.09 0.08
C ALA A 284 15.70 10.78 -0.42
N TYR A 285 15.55 9.95 -1.45
CA TYR A 285 14.24 9.50 -1.92
C TYR A 285 13.51 8.67 -0.86
N SER A 286 14.23 7.81 -0.13
CA SER A 286 13.65 7.02 0.96
C SER A 286 13.12 7.90 2.10
N VAL A 287 13.89 8.92 2.52
CA VAL A 287 13.48 9.86 3.56
C VAL A 287 12.28 10.70 3.12
N MET A 288 12.26 11.15 1.86
CA MET A 288 11.12 11.90 1.32
C MET A 288 9.86 11.03 1.21
N LEU A 289 9.98 9.78 0.75
CA LEU A 289 8.85 8.85 0.71
C LEU A 289 8.32 8.57 2.12
N PHE A 290 9.23 8.36 3.09
CA PHE A 290 8.84 8.20 4.50
C PHE A 290 8.06 9.41 5.02
N ALA A 291 8.57 10.64 4.80
CA ALA A 291 7.90 11.86 5.22
C ALA A 291 6.50 12.00 4.57
N PHE A 292 6.40 11.71 3.27
CA PHE A 292 5.13 11.76 2.54
C PHE A 292 4.13 10.71 3.05
N THR A 293 4.58 9.48 3.26
CA THR A 293 3.76 8.39 3.81
C THR A 293 3.28 8.72 5.22
N LEU A 294 4.15 9.29 6.06
CA LEU A 294 3.81 9.73 7.41
C LEU A 294 2.73 10.81 7.40
N ILE A 295 2.88 11.83 6.54
CA ILE A 295 1.90 12.92 6.42
C ILE A 295 0.53 12.37 5.99
N ILE A 296 0.47 11.52 4.96
CA ILE A 296 -0.79 10.94 4.50
C ILE A 296 -1.42 10.05 5.58
N SER A 297 -0.62 9.22 6.26
CA SER A 297 -1.11 8.36 7.32
C SER A 297 -1.66 9.16 8.50
N LEU A 298 -0.98 10.24 8.90
CA LEU A 298 -1.46 11.14 9.95
C LEU A 298 -2.72 11.92 9.54
N LEU A 299 -2.83 12.32 8.27
CA LEU A 299 -4.04 12.94 7.74
C LEU A 299 -5.23 11.97 7.82
N PHE A 300 -5.08 10.73 7.37
CA PHE A 300 -6.14 9.72 7.48
C PHE A 300 -6.48 9.42 8.94
N TYR A 301 -5.48 9.28 9.79
CA TYR A 301 -5.72 9.10 11.22
C TYR A 301 -6.57 10.24 11.80
N LYS A 302 -6.20 11.49 11.51
CA LYS A 302 -6.91 12.68 12.02
C LYS A 302 -8.33 12.82 11.44
N LEU A 303 -8.53 12.51 10.16
CA LEU A 303 -9.83 12.60 9.48
C LEU A 303 -10.81 11.52 9.96
N THR A 304 -10.30 10.35 10.32
CA THR A 304 -11.11 9.21 10.75
C THR A 304 -11.21 9.07 12.27
N SER A 305 -10.29 9.69 13.03
CA SER A 305 -10.34 9.71 14.49
C SER A 305 -11.61 10.41 14.94
N GLU A 306 -12.36 9.76 15.82
CA GLU A 306 -13.49 10.40 16.50
C GLU A 306 -12.96 11.54 17.37
N LYS A 307 -13.56 12.72 17.25
CA LYS A 307 -13.44 13.71 18.30
C LYS A 307 -14.04 13.04 19.53
N THR A 308 -13.18 12.61 20.44
CA THR A 308 -13.62 12.24 21.79
C THR A 308 -14.29 13.49 22.32
N GLU A 309 -15.63 13.57 22.23
CA GLU A 309 -16.38 14.53 23.01
C GLU A 309 -15.91 14.28 24.42
N LYS A 310 -15.28 15.29 25.00
CA LYS A 310 -15.05 15.41 26.44
C LYS A 310 -16.43 15.26 27.06
N GLN A 311 -16.87 14.03 27.31
CA GLN A 311 -17.95 13.76 28.20
C GLN A 311 -17.43 14.23 29.56
N GLY A 312 -18.02 15.32 29.92
CA GLY A 312 -17.69 16.24 30.94
C GLY A 312 -17.60 15.65 32.34
N LYS A 313 -16.96 16.44 33.04
CA LYS A 313 -17.03 16.55 34.49
C LYS A 313 -18.46 16.36 35.06
#